data_5e39a82ba809bc8875944ca3fa2fc408
#
_entry.id   5e39a82ba809bc8875944ca3fa2fc408
#
_cell.length_a   1.000
_cell.length_b   1.000
_cell.length_c   1.000
_cell.angle_alpha   90.00
_cell.angle_beta   90.00
_cell.angle_gamma   90.00
#
_symmetry.space_group_name_H-M   'P 1'
#
loop_
_entity.id
_entity.type
_entity.pdbx_description
1 polymer ?
#
loop_
_entity_poly.entity_id
_entity_poly.type
_entity_poly.pdbx_seq_one_letter_code
_entity_poly.pdbx_strand_id
1 'polypeptide(L)'
;MAAGYVDDHKLILYRDGAQPRDITAFASDMTLTDDLDTLAAELTFTTFISPWDKYTPKLALAPGDKVRVTNQGKTVFSGVIITVTLDGGVTAYDRGWYLNKSEIVLQVNNLAADQVIRKACAKAGVTVGKVCSLPTKITQLWTGSTPAVIISDVLNTCTSATR
;
A
#
# COMPACT_ATOMS: atom_id res chain seq x y z
N MET A 1 8.80 27.36 25.33
CA MET A 1 7.80 26.33 25.61
C MET A 1 7.90 25.32 24.49
N ALA A 2 8.39 24.11 24.74
CA ALA A 2 8.40 23.04 23.76
C ALA A 2 6.94 22.62 23.51
N ALA A 3 6.47 22.76 22.28
CA ALA A 3 5.18 22.22 21.88
C ALA A 3 5.25 20.69 22.10
N GLY A 4 4.48 20.19 23.05
CA GLY A 4 4.36 18.76 23.28
C GLY A 4 3.85 18.13 21.99
N TYR A 5 4.61 17.18 21.47
CA TYR A 5 4.21 16.37 20.33
C TYR A 5 3.05 15.47 20.79
N VAL A 6 1.84 15.84 20.47
CA VAL A 6 0.66 14.99 20.74
C VAL A 6 0.59 13.97 19.60
N ASP A 7 0.97 12.76 19.92
CA ASP A 7 0.83 11.62 19.03
C ASP A 7 -0.64 11.15 19.08
N ASP A 8 -1.45 11.61 18.14
CA ASP A 8 -2.86 11.25 17.99
C ASP A 8 -3.04 10.33 16.78
N HIS A 9 -2.31 9.20 16.78
CA HIS A 9 -2.51 8.20 15.76
C HIS A 9 -3.61 7.21 16.16
N LYS A 10 -4.38 6.76 15.17
CA LYS A 10 -5.40 5.72 15.34
C LYS A 10 -5.23 4.66 14.27
N LEU A 11 -5.35 3.41 14.69
CA LEU A 11 -5.39 2.25 13.82
C LEU A 11 -6.83 1.72 13.77
N ILE A 12 -7.44 1.79 12.60
CA ILE A 12 -8.85 1.44 12.40
C ILE A 12 -8.93 0.21 11.49
N LEU A 13 -9.61 -0.82 11.96
CA LEU A 13 -9.90 -2.05 11.24
C LEU A 13 -11.23 -1.92 10.50
N TYR A 14 -11.24 -2.33 9.24
CA TYR A 14 -12.43 -2.42 8.40
C TYR A 14 -12.61 -3.86 7.91
N ARG A 15 -13.81 -4.38 8.08
CA ARG A 15 -14.28 -5.65 7.53
C ARG A 15 -15.53 -5.45 6.72
N ASP A 16 -15.66 -6.20 5.64
CA ASP A 16 -16.86 -6.12 4.82
C ASP A 16 -18.07 -6.58 5.64
N GLY A 17 -19.11 -5.76 5.66
CA GLY A 17 -20.35 -6.01 6.44
C GLY A 17 -20.26 -5.67 7.94
N ALA A 18 -19.15 -5.17 8.45
CA ALA A 18 -18.97 -4.77 9.86
C ALA A 18 -18.71 -3.26 10.00
N GLN A 19 -19.06 -2.71 11.16
CA GLN A 19 -18.69 -1.33 11.49
C GLN A 19 -17.18 -1.20 11.69
N PRO A 20 -16.58 -0.06 11.28
CA PRO A 20 -15.18 0.22 11.55
C PRO A 20 -14.88 0.13 13.04
N ARG A 21 -13.77 -0.51 13.39
CA ARG A 21 -13.35 -0.70 14.78
C ARG A 21 -11.99 -0.05 15.03
N ASP A 22 -11.91 0.82 16.01
CA ASP A 22 -10.64 1.34 16.52
C ASP A 22 -9.93 0.22 17.29
N ILE A 23 -8.72 -0.12 16.85
CA ILE A 23 -7.88 -1.18 17.44
C ILE A 23 -6.55 -0.63 17.95
N THR A 24 -6.42 0.68 18.05
CA THR A 24 -5.19 1.36 18.50
C THR A 24 -4.67 0.82 19.82
N ALA A 25 -5.57 0.60 20.79
CA ALA A 25 -5.20 0.09 22.11
C ALA A 25 -4.73 -1.37 22.12
N PHE A 26 -4.91 -2.10 21.02
CA PHE A 26 -4.49 -3.51 20.85
C PHE A 26 -3.23 -3.66 20.00
N ALA A 27 -2.69 -2.58 19.47
CA ALA A 27 -1.51 -2.57 18.62
C ALA A 27 -0.32 -1.95 19.34
N SER A 28 0.83 -2.58 19.22
CA SER A 28 2.13 -2.07 19.64
C SER A 28 3.13 -2.13 18.50
N ASP A 29 4.28 -1.48 18.65
CA ASP A 29 5.43 -1.54 17.72
C ASP A 29 5.03 -1.23 16.27
N MET A 30 4.14 -0.24 16.12
CA MET A 30 3.64 0.14 14.80
C MET A 30 4.71 0.88 14.01
N THR A 31 5.12 0.29 12.88
CA THR A 31 6.11 0.86 11.95
C THR A 31 5.51 0.99 10.56
N LEU A 32 5.59 2.19 9.99
CA LEU A 32 5.24 2.46 8.60
C LEU A 32 6.52 2.69 7.81
N THR A 33 6.76 1.83 6.82
CA THR A 33 7.89 1.94 5.89
C THR A 33 7.35 2.32 4.52
N ASP A 34 7.86 3.42 3.99
CA ASP A 34 7.55 3.90 2.64
C ASP A 34 8.88 4.21 1.95
N ASP A 35 9.23 3.41 0.94
CA ASP A 35 10.48 3.51 0.22
C ASP A 35 10.20 3.88 -1.24
N LEU A 36 11.02 4.77 -1.81
CA LEU A 36 10.93 5.19 -3.20
C LEU A 36 11.22 4.05 -4.19
N ASP A 37 11.99 3.04 -3.76
CA ASP A 37 12.34 1.88 -4.59
C ASP A 37 11.26 0.79 -4.56
N THR A 38 10.33 0.86 -3.61
CA THR A 38 9.19 -0.05 -3.51
C THR A 38 7.90 0.71 -3.85
N LEU A 39 7.08 0.15 -4.73
CA LEU A 39 5.79 0.77 -5.09
C LEU A 39 4.68 0.52 -4.07
N ALA A 40 5.01 -0.01 -2.90
CA ALA A 40 4.06 -0.34 -1.83
C ALA A 40 4.58 0.13 -0.48
N ALA A 41 3.80 0.92 0.23
CA ALA A 41 4.05 1.20 1.63
C ALA A 41 3.69 -0.02 2.48
N GLU A 42 4.55 -0.33 3.46
CA GLU A 42 4.39 -1.45 4.39
C GLU A 42 4.08 -0.92 5.79
N LEU A 43 3.04 -1.45 6.40
CA LEU A 43 2.70 -1.24 7.80
C LEU A 43 2.90 -2.54 8.56
N THR A 44 3.75 -2.52 9.57
CA THR A 44 3.91 -3.61 10.53
C THR A 44 3.45 -3.16 11.91
N PHE A 45 2.84 -4.05 12.65
CA PHE A 45 2.49 -3.85 14.06
C PHE A 45 2.30 -5.20 14.75
N THR A 46 2.37 -5.19 16.08
CA THR A 46 2.11 -6.38 16.89
C THR A 46 0.78 -6.21 17.62
N THR A 47 -0.06 -7.23 17.58
CA THR A 47 -1.29 -7.25 18.39
C THR A 47 -1.09 -8.07 19.64
N PHE A 48 -1.56 -7.54 20.76
CA PHE A 48 -1.57 -8.29 22.00
C PHE A 48 -2.65 -9.38 21.93
N ILE A 49 -2.23 -10.61 21.79
CA ILE A 49 -3.10 -11.79 21.84
C ILE A 49 -2.73 -12.59 23.08
N SER A 50 -3.56 -12.54 24.12
CA SER A 50 -3.41 -13.43 25.27
C SER A 50 -4.42 -14.58 25.14
N PRO A 51 -3.98 -15.79 24.83
CA PRO A 51 -4.89 -16.95 24.78
C PRO A 51 -5.41 -17.35 26.17
N TRP A 52 -4.74 -16.88 27.24
CA TRP A 52 -5.01 -17.24 28.62
C TRP A 52 -5.89 -16.23 29.35
N ASP A 53 -5.99 -15.00 28.83
CA ASP A 53 -6.79 -13.94 29.46
C ASP A 53 -8.20 -13.91 28.84
N LYS A 54 -9.18 -14.34 29.62
CA LYS A 54 -10.59 -14.31 29.24
C LYS A 54 -11.19 -12.89 29.17
N TYR A 55 -10.52 -11.90 29.72
CA TYR A 55 -10.97 -10.51 29.75
C TYR A 55 -10.38 -9.70 28.61
N THR A 56 -9.29 -10.15 27.97
CA THR A 56 -8.76 -9.49 26.78
C THR A 56 -9.73 -9.68 25.62
N PRO A 57 -10.25 -8.59 25.03
CA PRO A 57 -11.12 -8.70 23.87
C PRO A 57 -10.42 -9.46 22.75
N LYS A 58 -11.03 -10.54 22.27
CA LYS A 58 -10.48 -11.31 21.16
C LYS A 58 -10.51 -10.46 19.90
N LEU A 59 -9.35 -10.00 19.48
CA LEU A 59 -9.15 -9.33 18.20
C LEU A 59 -8.61 -10.38 17.21
N ALA A 60 -9.52 -11.08 16.53
CA ALA A 60 -9.12 -11.98 15.46
C ALA A 60 -8.86 -11.16 14.21
N LEU A 61 -7.59 -10.91 13.86
CA LEU A 61 -7.20 -10.37 12.57
C LEU A 61 -6.99 -11.50 11.56
N ALA A 62 -7.30 -11.23 10.30
CA ALA A 62 -7.11 -12.21 9.23
C ALA A 62 -6.52 -11.53 7.98
N PRO A 63 -5.76 -12.27 7.15
CA PRO A 63 -5.42 -11.80 5.82
C PRO A 63 -6.68 -11.41 5.03
N GLY A 64 -6.63 -10.25 4.35
CA GLY A 64 -7.77 -9.66 3.66
C GLY A 64 -8.50 -8.58 4.46
N ASP A 65 -8.34 -8.50 5.77
CA ASP A 65 -8.84 -7.38 6.56
C ASP A 65 -8.19 -6.07 6.10
N LYS A 66 -8.97 -4.98 6.05
CA LYS A 66 -8.47 -3.66 5.67
C LYS A 66 -8.12 -2.85 6.92
N VAL A 67 -7.00 -2.15 6.89
CA VAL A 67 -6.56 -1.28 7.97
C VAL A 67 -6.27 0.12 7.48
N ARG A 68 -6.53 1.10 8.34
CA ARG A 68 -6.20 2.50 8.10
C ARG A 68 -5.54 3.09 9.33
N VAL A 69 -4.42 3.76 9.10
CA VAL A 69 -3.76 4.58 10.12
C VAL A 69 -4.08 6.04 9.85
N THR A 70 -4.52 6.73 10.88
CA THR A 70 -4.69 8.19 10.85
C THR A 70 -3.78 8.84 11.87
N ASN A 71 -3.28 10.03 11.59
CA ASN A 71 -2.58 10.90 12.53
C ASN A 71 -3.23 12.27 12.48
N GLN A 72 -3.67 12.78 13.64
CA GLN A 72 -4.40 14.05 13.74
C GLN A 72 -5.58 14.14 12.76
N GLY A 73 -6.33 13.05 12.63
CA GLY A 73 -7.47 12.95 11.72
C GLY A 73 -7.13 12.81 10.23
N LYS A 74 -5.85 12.88 9.83
CA LYS A 74 -5.41 12.67 8.45
C LYS A 74 -5.01 11.22 8.24
N THR A 75 -5.47 10.61 7.14
CA THR A 75 -5.03 9.26 6.76
C THR A 75 -3.57 9.30 6.32
N VAL A 76 -2.72 8.54 7.00
CA VAL A 76 -1.30 8.36 6.66
C VAL A 76 -1.02 7.03 5.99
N PHE A 77 -1.87 6.01 6.24
CA PHE A 77 -1.80 4.71 5.60
C PHE A 77 -3.20 4.13 5.41
N SER A 78 -3.40 3.41 4.32
CA SER A 78 -4.61 2.60 4.09
C SER A 78 -4.24 1.38 3.25
N GLY A 79 -4.39 0.20 3.82
CA GLY A 79 -3.93 -1.04 3.19
C GLY A 79 -4.74 -2.26 3.60
N VAL A 80 -4.25 -3.41 3.18
CA VAL A 80 -4.83 -4.73 3.43
C VAL A 80 -3.83 -5.57 4.20
N ILE A 81 -4.28 -6.27 5.22
CA ILE A 81 -3.48 -7.24 5.97
C ILE A 81 -3.17 -8.42 5.06
N ILE A 82 -1.90 -8.74 4.93
CA ILE A 82 -1.41 -9.86 4.11
C ILE A 82 -0.96 -11.00 4.99
N THR A 83 -0.33 -10.70 6.13
CA THR A 83 0.19 -11.71 7.03
C THR A 83 -0.23 -11.43 8.46
N VAL A 84 -0.62 -12.48 9.17
CA VAL A 84 -0.83 -12.48 10.61
C VAL A 84 -0.09 -13.70 11.16
N THR A 85 0.86 -13.47 12.07
CA THR A 85 1.67 -14.54 12.67
C THR A 85 1.08 -15.01 14.00
N LEU A 86 1.48 -16.19 14.45
CA LEU A 86 0.94 -16.79 15.69
C LEU A 86 1.32 -16.01 16.95
N ASP A 87 2.42 -15.28 16.91
CA ASP A 87 2.91 -14.40 17.99
C ASP A 87 2.27 -13.01 17.98
N GLY A 88 1.31 -12.77 17.07
CA GLY A 88 0.56 -11.52 16.97
C GLY A 88 1.16 -10.48 16.03
N GLY A 89 2.24 -10.79 15.34
CA GLY A 89 2.81 -9.92 14.30
C GLY A 89 1.86 -9.78 13.11
N VAL A 90 1.68 -8.56 12.63
CA VAL A 90 0.79 -8.25 11.49
C VAL A 90 1.56 -7.43 10.48
N THR A 91 1.44 -7.82 9.21
CA THR A 91 1.96 -7.05 8.07
C THR A 91 0.83 -6.69 7.12
N ALA A 92 0.72 -5.42 6.80
CA ALA A 92 -0.23 -4.89 5.84
C ALA A 92 0.48 -4.05 4.78
N TYR A 93 -0.02 -4.12 3.56
CA TYR A 93 0.48 -3.32 2.44
C TYR A 93 -0.62 -2.42 1.89
N ASP A 94 -0.23 -1.30 1.32
CA ASP A 94 -1.14 -0.45 0.58
C ASP A 94 -1.53 -1.05 -0.78
N ARG A 95 -2.28 -0.30 -1.59
CA ARG A 95 -2.72 -0.77 -2.91
C ARG A 95 -1.59 -0.93 -3.92
N GLY A 96 -0.44 -0.31 -3.70
CA GLY A 96 0.75 -0.48 -4.52
C GLY A 96 1.24 -1.92 -4.58
N TRP A 97 0.99 -2.70 -3.52
CA TRP A 97 1.34 -4.12 -3.46
C TRP A 97 0.76 -4.95 -4.61
N TYR A 98 -0.46 -4.62 -5.08
CA TYR A 98 -1.09 -5.32 -6.19
C TYR A 98 -0.37 -5.13 -7.52
N LEU A 99 0.43 -4.05 -7.68
CA LEU A 99 1.22 -3.81 -8.89
C LEU A 99 2.31 -4.86 -9.12
N ASN A 100 2.70 -5.59 -8.05
CA ASN A 100 3.71 -6.65 -8.10
C ASN A 100 3.13 -8.07 -8.18
N LYS A 101 1.79 -8.24 -8.20
CA LYS A 101 1.16 -9.56 -8.02
C LYS A 101 0.62 -10.21 -9.28
N SER A 102 0.34 -9.43 -10.27
CA SER A 102 -0.26 -9.96 -11.50
C SER A 102 0.59 -9.56 -12.70
N GLU A 103 0.94 -10.53 -13.52
CA GLU A 103 1.54 -10.26 -14.83
C GLU A 103 0.47 -9.80 -15.81
N ILE A 104 0.82 -8.83 -16.62
CA ILE A 104 -0.07 -8.29 -17.65
C ILE A 104 0.60 -8.28 -19.01
N VAL A 105 -0.20 -8.27 -20.05
CA VAL A 105 0.24 -7.95 -21.40
C VAL A 105 -0.18 -6.52 -21.71
N LEU A 106 0.78 -5.65 -22.01
CA LEU A 106 0.53 -4.25 -22.34
C LEU A 106 1.29 -3.86 -23.62
N GLN A 107 0.55 -3.51 -24.66
CA GLN A 107 1.10 -2.93 -25.87
C GLN A 107 0.74 -1.46 -25.95
N VAL A 108 1.72 -0.63 -26.26
CA VAL A 108 1.55 0.80 -26.50
C VAL A 108 2.31 1.21 -27.75
N ASN A 109 1.76 2.19 -28.48
CA ASN A 109 2.37 2.77 -29.66
C ASN A 109 2.30 4.28 -29.55
N ASN A 110 3.45 4.95 -29.57
CA ASN A 110 3.59 6.40 -29.50
C ASN A 110 2.75 7.06 -28.39
N LEU A 111 2.68 6.43 -27.22
CA LEU A 111 1.89 6.88 -26.08
C LEU A 111 2.77 7.64 -25.10
N ALA A 112 2.28 8.72 -24.48
CA ALA A 112 3.02 9.47 -23.45
C ALA A 112 3.23 8.58 -22.20
N ALA A 113 4.40 8.70 -21.56
CA ALA A 113 4.81 7.84 -20.46
C ALA A 113 3.84 7.86 -19.29
N ASP A 114 3.29 9.04 -18.91
CA ASP A 114 2.26 9.14 -17.88
C ASP A 114 0.98 8.36 -18.22
N GLN A 115 0.61 8.31 -19.50
CA GLN A 115 -0.54 7.53 -19.97
C GLN A 115 -0.25 6.03 -19.95
N VAL A 116 1.00 5.62 -20.21
CA VAL A 116 1.42 4.20 -20.08
C VAL A 116 1.30 3.76 -18.62
N ILE A 117 1.81 4.56 -17.69
CA ILE A 117 1.70 4.30 -16.24
C ILE A 117 0.22 4.14 -15.82
N ARG A 118 -0.65 5.09 -16.25
CA ARG A 118 -2.09 5.00 -15.96
C ARG A 118 -2.74 3.73 -16.51
N LYS A 119 -2.36 3.31 -17.72
CA LYS A 119 -2.86 2.08 -18.33
C LYS A 119 -2.39 0.82 -17.60
N ALA A 120 -1.12 0.78 -17.16
CA ALA A 120 -0.58 -0.33 -16.38
C ALA A 120 -1.32 -0.47 -15.04
N CYS A 121 -1.49 0.64 -14.30
CA CYS A 121 -2.25 0.66 -13.04
C CYS A 121 -3.71 0.25 -13.24
N ALA A 122 -4.38 0.75 -14.28
CA ALA A 122 -5.77 0.40 -14.57
C ALA A 122 -5.94 -1.10 -14.85
N LYS A 123 -4.99 -1.74 -15.56
CA LYS A 123 -4.99 -3.19 -15.78
C LYS A 123 -4.79 -3.98 -14.48
N ALA A 124 -4.07 -3.42 -13.51
CA ALA A 124 -3.91 -4.00 -12.18
C ALA A 124 -5.10 -3.72 -11.24
N GLY A 125 -6.11 -2.97 -11.68
CA GLY A 125 -7.22 -2.56 -10.82
C GLY A 125 -6.84 -1.54 -9.74
N VAL A 126 -5.67 -0.87 -9.89
CA VAL A 126 -5.16 0.12 -8.95
C VAL A 126 -5.57 1.52 -9.39
N THR A 127 -6.25 2.24 -8.52
CA THR A 127 -6.64 3.64 -8.77
C THR A 127 -5.42 4.55 -8.66
N VAL A 128 -5.16 5.30 -9.72
CA VAL A 128 -4.04 6.24 -9.79
C VAL A 128 -4.46 7.59 -9.25
N GLY A 129 -3.67 8.15 -8.37
CA GLY A 129 -3.81 9.52 -7.90
C GLY A 129 -3.27 10.54 -8.91
N LYS A 130 -2.38 11.41 -8.46
CA LYS A 130 -1.73 12.43 -9.30
C LYS A 130 -0.47 11.84 -9.94
N VAL A 131 -0.39 11.86 -11.25
CA VAL A 131 0.84 11.57 -12.02
C VAL A 131 1.26 12.85 -12.73
N CYS A 132 2.54 13.20 -12.60
CA CYS A 132 3.12 14.31 -13.35
C CYS A 132 3.04 14.06 -14.85
N SER A 133 2.97 15.11 -15.65
CA SER A 133 3.04 14.98 -17.11
C SER A 133 4.44 14.52 -17.52
N LEU A 134 4.50 13.41 -18.24
CA LEU A 134 5.74 12.84 -18.81
C LEU A 134 5.57 12.75 -20.32
N PRO A 135 6.07 13.73 -21.09
CA PRO A 135 5.81 13.84 -22.52
C PRO A 135 6.56 12.80 -23.37
N THR A 136 7.54 12.11 -22.79
CA THR A 136 8.33 11.07 -23.49
C THR A 136 7.41 10.03 -24.12
N LYS A 137 7.57 9.76 -25.42
CA LYS A 137 6.74 8.80 -26.16
C LYS A 137 7.33 7.41 -26.06
N ILE A 138 6.48 6.47 -25.71
CA ILE A 138 6.82 5.05 -25.55
C ILE A 138 6.13 4.24 -26.64
N THR A 139 6.90 3.38 -27.31
CA THR A 139 6.39 2.35 -28.22
C THR A 139 7.00 1.04 -27.79
N GLN A 140 6.23 0.21 -27.11
CA GLN A 140 6.73 -1.04 -26.53
C GLN A 140 5.61 -2.05 -26.31
N LEU A 141 5.99 -3.33 -26.31
CA LEU A 141 5.16 -4.47 -25.92
C LEU A 141 5.81 -5.14 -24.71
N TRP A 142 5.06 -5.23 -23.61
CA TRP A 142 5.41 -6.05 -22.46
C TRP A 142 4.53 -7.30 -22.43
N THR A 143 5.16 -8.47 -22.29
CA THR A 143 4.48 -9.76 -22.18
C THR A 143 4.94 -10.45 -20.90
N GLY A 144 3.98 -10.78 -20.01
CA GLY A 144 4.31 -11.43 -18.74
C GLY A 144 5.12 -10.56 -17.78
N SER A 145 4.90 -9.24 -17.80
CA SER A 145 5.55 -8.30 -16.87
C SER A 145 4.53 -7.78 -15.85
N THR A 146 4.98 -7.59 -14.63
CA THR A 146 4.13 -6.94 -13.62
C THR A 146 4.00 -5.43 -13.91
N PRO A 147 2.88 -4.80 -13.53
CA PRO A 147 2.72 -3.36 -13.66
C PRO A 147 3.86 -2.56 -13.03
N ALA A 148 4.43 -3.02 -11.91
CA ALA A 148 5.56 -2.39 -11.27
C ALA A 148 6.81 -2.37 -12.18
N VAL A 149 7.15 -3.48 -12.81
CA VAL A 149 8.25 -3.56 -13.77
C VAL A 149 8.01 -2.62 -14.95
N ILE A 150 6.79 -2.61 -15.50
CA ILE A 150 6.43 -1.70 -16.60
C ILE A 150 6.61 -0.23 -16.20
N ILE A 151 6.18 0.15 -14.99
CA ILE A 151 6.34 1.51 -14.50
C ILE A 151 7.84 1.87 -14.36
N SER A 152 8.65 0.97 -13.80
CA SER A 152 10.10 1.18 -13.69
C SER A 152 10.77 1.34 -15.04
N ASP A 153 10.45 0.50 -16.03
CA ASP A 153 10.98 0.59 -17.40
C ASP A 153 10.63 1.93 -18.06
N VAL A 154 9.39 2.36 -17.90
CA VAL A 154 8.91 3.65 -18.43
C VAL A 154 9.66 4.82 -17.81
N LEU A 155 9.84 4.82 -16.49
CA LEU A 155 10.59 5.86 -15.78
C LEU A 155 12.07 5.88 -16.17
N ASN A 156 12.70 4.72 -16.31
CA ASN A 156 14.08 4.60 -16.79
C ASN A 156 14.24 5.17 -18.21
N THR A 157 13.26 4.91 -19.10
CA THR A 157 13.26 5.47 -20.45
C THR A 157 13.15 7.00 -20.41
N CYS A 158 12.30 7.56 -19.54
CA CYS A 158 12.19 9.01 -19.35
C CYS A 158 13.49 9.63 -18.87
N THR A 159 14.15 9.01 -17.90
CA THR A 159 15.42 9.49 -17.34
C THR A 159 16.55 9.46 -18.37
N SER A 160 16.60 8.43 -19.19
CA SER A 160 17.61 8.30 -20.26
C SER A 160 17.40 9.32 -21.39
N ALA A 161 16.16 9.71 -21.67
CA ALA A 161 15.84 10.68 -22.71
C ALA A 161 16.13 12.14 -22.29
N THR A 162 16.39 12.38 -21.01
CA THR A 162 16.65 13.73 -20.46
C THR A 162 18.16 14.01 -20.33
N ARG A 163 19.03 13.04 -20.59
CA ARG A 163 20.49 13.16 -20.66
C ARG A 163 20.96 13.30 -22.11
#